data_19da0f99d6ea9c1e1c57d5cc3c38e6e1
#
_entry.id   19da0f99d6ea9c1e1c57d5cc3c38e6e1
#
_cell.length_a   1.000
_cell.length_b   1.000
_cell.length_c   1.000
_cell.angle_alpha   90.00
_cell.angle_beta   90.00
_cell.angle_gamma   90.00
#
_symmetry.space_group_name_H-M   'P 1'
#
loop_
_entity.id
_entity.type
_entity.pdbx_description
1 polymer ?
#
loop_
_entity_poly.entity_id
_entity_poly.type
_entity_poly.pdbx_seq_one_letter_code
_entity_poly.pdbx_strand_id
1 'polypeptide(L)'
;QAIADGSASDETLKSYTEDLLNYIAEDQNIDSSKIAPDISAIADSATTSEDTAVEINVLLNDSYVTSAPFSLSVTNGTNGSTSISSKLITYSPDADYNGSDSFSYTITQGDKTSSADVTVTIEAVNDAPTIDIASTIQVQENQTAVTTVSVSDADEDELTLTLGGTDADSFNLSSDNVLSFKEAPDYETKTSYSITLSLTDGIETVTKDITIAIIDINDAAPVFTSDATXX
;
A
#
# COMPACT_ATOMS: atom_id res chain seq x y z
N GLN A 1 27.34 -43.87 -10.32
CA GLN A 1 27.33 -44.61 -9.04
C GLN A 1 26.28 -44.04 -8.05
N ALA A 2 26.12 -42.71 -7.99
CA ALA A 2 25.13 -42.06 -7.12
C ALA A 2 23.68 -42.50 -7.39
N ILE A 3 23.38 -42.81 -8.65
CA ILE A 3 22.04 -43.29 -9.00
C ILE A 3 21.80 -44.69 -8.40
N ALA A 4 22.81 -45.53 -8.43
CA ALA A 4 22.70 -46.92 -7.99
C ALA A 4 22.51 -47.06 -6.47
N ASP A 5 23.04 -46.11 -5.69
CA ASP A 5 22.93 -46.12 -4.22
C ASP A 5 21.83 -45.18 -3.67
N GLY A 6 21.09 -44.53 -4.55
CA GLY A 6 20.00 -43.66 -4.16
C GLY A 6 20.41 -42.31 -3.58
N SER A 7 21.67 -41.91 -3.74
CA SER A 7 22.19 -40.65 -3.18
C SER A 7 22.10 -39.47 -4.13
N ALA A 8 21.67 -39.68 -5.38
CA ALA A 8 21.57 -38.59 -6.37
C ALA A 8 20.41 -37.64 -6.05
N SER A 9 20.66 -36.36 -6.13
CA SER A 9 19.59 -35.39 -6.00
C SER A 9 18.68 -35.38 -7.23
N ASP A 10 17.49 -34.85 -7.10
CA ASP A 10 16.54 -34.70 -8.23
C ASP A 10 17.18 -33.98 -9.41
N GLU A 11 17.98 -32.95 -9.15
CA GLU A 11 18.67 -32.20 -10.20
C GLU A 11 19.72 -33.09 -10.91
N THR A 12 20.42 -33.90 -10.13
CA THR A 12 21.42 -34.83 -10.67
C THR A 12 20.72 -35.87 -11.55
N LEU A 13 19.59 -36.40 -11.09
CA LEU A 13 18.82 -37.40 -11.85
C LEU A 13 18.27 -36.78 -13.15
N LYS A 14 17.78 -35.54 -13.10
CA LYS A 14 17.31 -34.83 -14.30
C LYS A 14 18.46 -34.65 -15.31
N SER A 15 19.61 -34.22 -14.84
CA SER A 15 20.79 -34.01 -15.70
C SER A 15 21.21 -35.30 -16.40
N TYR A 16 21.30 -36.42 -15.63
CA TYR A 16 21.65 -37.70 -16.21
C TYR A 16 20.62 -38.18 -17.26
N THR A 17 19.34 -37.91 -16.99
CA THR A 17 18.28 -38.28 -17.95
C THR A 17 18.43 -37.49 -19.25
N GLU A 18 18.70 -36.20 -19.14
CA GLU A 18 18.90 -35.33 -20.32
C GLU A 18 20.15 -35.77 -21.13
N ASP A 19 21.24 -36.07 -20.42
CA ASP A 19 22.49 -36.50 -21.07
C ASP A 19 22.28 -37.82 -21.79
N LEU A 20 21.56 -38.76 -21.17
CA LEU A 20 21.26 -40.08 -21.76
C LEU A 20 20.36 -39.93 -23.00
N LEU A 21 19.35 -39.07 -22.93
CA LEU A 21 18.47 -38.85 -24.07
C LEU A 21 19.27 -38.25 -25.25
N ASN A 22 20.15 -37.30 -24.98
CA ASN A 22 21.01 -36.72 -26.02
C ASN A 22 21.96 -37.77 -26.65
N TYR A 23 22.58 -38.59 -25.80
CA TYR A 23 23.46 -39.65 -26.27
C TYR A 23 22.71 -40.64 -27.18
N ILE A 24 21.52 -41.08 -26.77
CA ILE A 24 20.68 -42.00 -27.55
C ILE A 24 20.31 -41.34 -28.90
N ALA A 25 19.91 -40.08 -28.88
CA ALA A 25 19.55 -39.38 -30.09
C ALA A 25 20.71 -39.32 -31.10
N GLU A 26 21.90 -39.04 -30.62
CA GLU A 26 23.11 -38.95 -31.48
C GLU A 26 23.46 -40.32 -32.04
N ASP A 27 23.45 -41.35 -31.24
CA ASP A 27 23.86 -42.69 -31.65
C ASP A 27 22.86 -43.35 -32.62
N GLN A 28 21.57 -43.10 -32.46
CA GLN A 28 20.52 -43.70 -33.27
C GLN A 28 19.99 -42.80 -34.39
N ASN A 29 20.60 -41.64 -34.54
CA ASN A 29 20.12 -40.63 -35.52
C ASN A 29 18.62 -40.29 -35.27
N ILE A 30 18.22 -40.28 -34.01
CA ILE A 30 16.87 -39.92 -33.60
C ILE A 30 16.81 -38.41 -33.40
N ASP A 31 15.75 -37.78 -33.87
CA ASP A 31 15.53 -36.35 -33.70
C ASP A 31 15.36 -36.05 -32.19
N SER A 32 16.39 -35.46 -31.59
CA SER A 32 16.40 -35.17 -30.14
C SER A 32 15.27 -34.23 -29.72
N SER A 33 14.74 -33.42 -30.66
CA SER A 33 13.61 -32.54 -30.33
C SER A 33 12.31 -33.34 -30.03
N LYS A 34 12.28 -34.59 -30.50
CA LYS A 34 11.11 -35.46 -30.29
C LYS A 34 11.18 -36.30 -29.04
N ILE A 35 12.36 -36.40 -28.41
CA ILE A 35 12.57 -37.17 -27.20
C ILE A 35 12.89 -36.30 -26.00
N ALA A 36 13.12 -35.03 -26.22
CA ALA A 36 13.33 -34.08 -25.11
C ALA A 36 12.08 -34.08 -24.22
N PRO A 37 12.25 -34.10 -22.93
CA PRO A 37 11.08 -34.06 -22.02
C PRO A 37 10.22 -32.84 -22.28
N ASP A 38 8.93 -33.02 -22.14
CA ASP A 38 8.01 -31.90 -22.29
C ASP A 38 8.20 -30.90 -21.16
N ILE A 39 8.12 -29.64 -21.47
CA ILE A 39 8.11 -28.63 -20.44
C ILE A 39 6.72 -28.58 -19.79
N SER A 40 6.68 -28.35 -18.49
CA SER A 40 5.43 -28.33 -17.76
C SER A 40 5.52 -27.28 -16.65
N ALA A 41 4.74 -26.24 -16.77
CA ALA A 41 4.56 -25.25 -15.73
C ALA A 41 3.45 -25.75 -14.78
N ILE A 42 3.65 -25.61 -13.50
CA ILE A 42 2.74 -26.07 -12.45
C ILE A 42 2.36 -24.88 -11.57
N ALA A 43 1.09 -24.75 -11.25
CA ALA A 43 0.57 -23.61 -10.49
C ALA A 43 1.30 -23.43 -9.15
N ASP A 44 1.47 -22.17 -8.78
CA ASP A 44 2.14 -21.73 -7.56
C ASP A 44 1.21 -20.91 -6.69
N SER A 45 1.67 -20.66 -5.46
CA SER A 45 1.01 -19.72 -4.56
C SER A 45 2.03 -18.97 -3.75
N ALA A 46 1.67 -17.76 -3.34
CA ALA A 46 2.49 -16.91 -2.50
C ALA A 46 1.60 -16.14 -1.54
N THR A 47 2.19 -15.65 -0.45
CA THR A 47 1.51 -14.77 0.51
C THR A 47 2.40 -13.58 0.78
N THR A 48 1.80 -12.41 0.87
CA THR A 48 2.49 -11.18 1.26
C THR A 48 1.51 -10.30 2.02
N SER A 49 2.01 -9.27 2.70
CA SER A 49 1.17 -8.19 3.24
C SER A 49 0.89 -7.16 2.14
N GLU A 50 -0.19 -6.42 2.27
CA GLU A 50 -0.42 -5.28 1.38
C GLU A 50 0.77 -4.32 1.45
N ASP A 51 0.97 -3.53 0.42
CA ASP A 51 2.09 -2.60 0.25
C ASP A 51 3.48 -3.25 0.26
N THR A 52 3.55 -4.59 0.32
CA THR A 52 4.82 -5.31 0.38
C THR A 52 4.95 -6.24 -0.82
N ALA A 53 6.00 -6.01 -1.64
CA ALA A 53 6.27 -6.88 -2.78
C ALA A 53 6.83 -8.23 -2.33
N VAL A 54 6.53 -9.29 -3.09
CA VAL A 54 7.03 -10.64 -2.81
C VAL A 54 7.74 -11.21 -4.04
N GLU A 55 8.89 -11.85 -3.81
CA GLU A 55 9.62 -12.59 -4.85
C GLU A 55 9.20 -14.05 -4.85
N ILE A 56 8.91 -14.57 -6.03
CA ILE A 56 8.37 -15.92 -6.22
C ILE A 56 9.26 -16.67 -7.22
N ASN A 57 9.78 -17.82 -6.81
CA ASN A 57 10.50 -18.69 -7.72
C ASN A 57 9.55 -19.76 -8.26
N VAL A 58 8.83 -19.42 -9.32
CA VAL A 58 7.83 -20.30 -9.94
C VAL A 58 8.43 -21.56 -10.57
N LEU A 59 9.74 -21.55 -10.82
CA LEU A 59 10.39 -22.65 -11.52
C LEU A 59 10.72 -23.86 -10.62
N LEU A 60 10.46 -23.77 -9.31
CA LEU A 60 10.87 -24.81 -8.36
C LEU A 60 10.12 -26.14 -8.54
N ASN A 61 8.86 -26.08 -8.94
CA ASN A 61 8.00 -27.26 -9.13
C ASN A 61 7.82 -27.61 -10.61
N ASP A 62 8.42 -26.84 -11.52
CA ASP A 62 8.26 -27.00 -12.96
C ASP A 62 9.23 -28.00 -13.56
N SER A 63 8.90 -28.50 -14.75
CA SER A 63 9.77 -29.36 -15.56
C SER A 63 10.19 -28.61 -16.82
N TYR A 64 11.49 -28.53 -17.05
CA TYR A 64 12.08 -27.95 -18.24
C TYR A 64 13.53 -28.44 -18.39
N VAL A 65 14.12 -28.25 -19.55
CA VAL A 65 15.51 -28.73 -19.80
C VAL A 65 16.48 -27.64 -19.32
N THR A 66 17.11 -27.89 -18.17
CA THR A 66 17.99 -26.88 -17.52
C THR A 66 19.24 -26.56 -18.36
N SER A 67 19.70 -27.49 -19.17
CA SER A 67 20.88 -27.32 -20.02
C SER A 67 20.60 -26.55 -21.31
N ALA A 68 19.32 -26.28 -21.64
CA ALA A 68 18.93 -25.56 -22.84
C ALA A 68 18.39 -24.16 -22.48
N PRO A 69 18.62 -23.17 -23.34
CA PRO A 69 18.06 -21.84 -23.10
C PRO A 69 16.54 -21.85 -23.03
N PHE A 70 15.97 -21.04 -22.13
CA PHE A 70 14.53 -20.83 -22.05
C PHE A 70 14.24 -19.37 -21.71
N SER A 71 13.02 -18.93 -21.97
CA SER A 71 12.54 -17.63 -21.57
C SER A 71 11.33 -17.78 -20.64
N LEU A 72 11.18 -16.81 -19.74
CA LEU A 72 10.07 -16.70 -18.82
C LEU A 72 9.34 -15.41 -19.13
N SER A 73 8.02 -15.45 -19.23
CA SER A 73 7.18 -14.26 -19.36
C SER A 73 6.07 -14.32 -18.34
N VAL A 74 5.49 -13.16 -18.01
CA VAL A 74 4.51 -13.03 -16.94
C VAL A 74 3.47 -11.98 -17.32
N THR A 75 2.22 -12.18 -16.87
CA THR A 75 1.16 -11.15 -16.96
C THR A 75 1.08 -10.42 -15.61
N ASN A 76 0.44 -9.26 -15.60
CA ASN A 76 0.10 -8.60 -14.33
C ASN A 76 -1.14 -9.26 -13.72
N GLY A 77 -1.28 -9.09 -12.41
CA GLY A 77 -2.53 -9.39 -11.72
C GLY A 77 -3.58 -8.31 -12.00
N THR A 78 -4.75 -8.47 -11.45
CA THR A 78 -5.83 -7.47 -11.51
C THR A 78 -5.54 -6.33 -10.53
N ASN A 79 -4.99 -6.67 -9.38
CA ASN A 79 -4.76 -5.77 -8.25
C ASN A 79 -3.27 -5.70 -7.89
N GLY A 80 -2.40 -5.83 -8.90
CA GLY A 80 -0.96 -5.74 -8.68
C GLY A 80 -0.19 -5.92 -9.97
N SER A 81 1.09 -5.57 -9.92
CA SER A 81 1.99 -5.63 -11.06
C SER A 81 3.07 -6.67 -10.84
N THR A 82 3.65 -7.16 -11.95
CA THR A 82 4.71 -8.15 -11.91
C THR A 82 5.94 -7.67 -12.67
N SER A 83 7.09 -8.18 -12.28
CA SER A 83 8.33 -8.00 -13.02
C SER A 83 9.18 -9.26 -12.90
N ILE A 84 10.14 -9.43 -13.83
CA ILE A 84 11.04 -10.58 -13.83
C ILE A 84 12.47 -10.07 -13.71
N SER A 85 13.22 -10.64 -12.77
CA SER A 85 14.64 -10.39 -12.63
C SER A 85 15.34 -11.69 -12.24
N SER A 86 16.38 -12.07 -12.96
CA SER A 86 17.17 -13.28 -12.66
C SER A 86 16.31 -14.56 -12.52
N LYS A 87 15.24 -14.67 -13.32
CA LYS A 87 14.28 -15.80 -13.34
C LYS A 87 13.38 -15.85 -12.11
N LEU A 88 13.41 -14.85 -11.25
CA LEU A 88 12.44 -14.68 -10.17
C LEU A 88 11.37 -13.70 -10.63
N ILE A 89 10.13 -13.97 -10.23
CA ILE A 89 9.01 -13.05 -10.47
C ILE A 89 8.78 -12.26 -9.18
N THR A 90 8.77 -10.93 -9.29
CA THR A 90 8.35 -10.06 -8.19
C THR A 90 6.92 -9.64 -8.45
N TYR A 91 6.02 -9.88 -7.50
CA TYR A 91 4.65 -9.37 -7.51
C TYR A 91 4.56 -8.22 -6.51
N SER A 92 3.99 -7.10 -6.94
CA SER A 92 3.79 -5.91 -6.09
C SER A 92 2.29 -5.60 -6.07
N PRO A 93 1.63 -5.76 -4.91
CA PRO A 93 0.22 -5.40 -4.81
C PRO A 93 -0.01 -3.92 -5.12
N ASP A 94 -1.21 -3.56 -5.57
CA ASP A 94 -1.63 -2.16 -5.62
C ASP A 94 -1.74 -1.64 -4.19
N ALA A 95 -1.55 -0.32 -4.01
CA ALA A 95 -1.57 0.31 -2.68
C ALA A 95 -2.88 0.01 -1.95
N ASP A 96 -2.78 -0.31 -0.67
CA ASP A 96 -3.90 -0.56 0.24
C ASP A 96 -4.83 -1.70 -0.24
N TYR A 97 -4.34 -2.61 -1.12
CA TYR A 97 -5.14 -3.74 -1.58
C TYR A 97 -4.84 -4.98 -0.74
N ASN A 98 -5.85 -5.53 -0.11
CA ASN A 98 -5.79 -6.84 0.55
C ASN A 98 -6.84 -7.78 -0.06
N GLY A 99 -6.56 -9.08 0.02
CA GLY A 99 -7.44 -10.08 -0.59
C GLY A 99 -6.66 -11.07 -1.44
N SER A 100 -7.30 -11.60 -2.49
CA SER A 100 -6.69 -12.58 -3.39
C SER A 100 -6.50 -11.97 -4.78
N ASP A 101 -5.33 -12.20 -5.37
CA ASP A 101 -5.07 -11.85 -6.77
C ASP A 101 -4.42 -13.04 -7.47
N SER A 102 -4.30 -12.97 -8.78
CA SER A 102 -3.64 -14.01 -9.56
C SER A 102 -3.03 -13.44 -10.83
N PHE A 103 -1.97 -14.07 -11.28
CA PHE A 103 -1.34 -13.77 -12.56
C PHE A 103 -0.86 -15.07 -13.20
N SER A 104 -0.50 -15.04 -14.48
CA SER A 104 -0.03 -16.23 -15.21
C SER A 104 1.41 -16.03 -15.64
N TYR A 105 2.18 -17.11 -15.65
CA TYR A 105 3.50 -17.10 -16.25
C TYR A 105 3.60 -18.17 -17.33
N THR A 106 4.57 -18.01 -18.23
CA THR A 106 4.79 -18.92 -19.36
C THR A 106 6.27 -19.19 -19.50
N ILE A 107 6.62 -20.47 -19.55
CA ILE A 107 7.97 -20.95 -19.93
C ILE A 107 7.96 -21.22 -21.42
N THR A 108 8.95 -20.71 -22.13
CA THR A 108 9.13 -21.03 -23.57
C THR A 108 10.54 -21.60 -23.76
N GLN A 109 10.61 -22.78 -24.34
CA GLN A 109 11.88 -23.45 -24.63
C GLN A 109 11.81 -24.07 -26.03
N GLY A 110 12.57 -23.48 -26.94
CA GLY A 110 12.47 -23.84 -28.37
C GLY A 110 11.06 -23.53 -28.89
N ASP A 111 10.40 -24.52 -29.45
CA ASP A 111 9.05 -24.38 -30.00
C ASP A 111 7.96 -24.77 -28.99
N LYS A 112 8.37 -25.16 -27.77
CA LYS A 112 7.42 -25.59 -26.74
C LYS A 112 7.13 -24.47 -25.77
N THR A 113 5.87 -24.39 -25.30
CA THR A 113 5.45 -23.46 -24.26
C THR A 113 4.61 -24.20 -23.21
N SER A 114 4.68 -23.74 -21.98
CA SER A 114 3.79 -24.19 -20.93
C SER A 114 3.50 -23.01 -20.00
N SER A 115 2.26 -22.90 -19.56
CA SER A 115 1.81 -21.79 -18.71
C SER A 115 1.13 -22.32 -17.46
N ALA A 116 1.24 -21.56 -16.36
CA ALA A 116 0.52 -21.86 -15.14
C ALA A 116 0.17 -20.56 -14.43
N ASP A 117 -0.75 -20.65 -13.47
CA ASP A 117 -1.21 -19.52 -12.69
C ASP A 117 -0.50 -19.48 -11.34
N VAL A 118 -0.30 -18.27 -10.83
CA VAL A 118 0.17 -18.02 -9.48
C VAL A 118 -0.97 -17.31 -8.74
N THR A 119 -1.37 -17.88 -7.60
CA THR A 119 -2.35 -17.25 -6.71
C THR A 119 -1.58 -16.55 -5.60
N VAL A 120 -1.88 -15.26 -5.38
CA VAL A 120 -1.25 -14.48 -4.30
C VAL A 120 -2.32 -14.13 -3.27
N THR A 121 -2.05 -14.43 -2.00
CA THR A 121 -2.86 -13.98 -0.87
C THR A 121 -2.20 -12.74 -0.29
N ILE A 122 -2.91 -11.63 -0.29
CA ILE A 122 -2.42 -10.35 0.25
C ILE A 122 -3.13 -10.12 1.59
N GLU A 123 -2.36 -10.11 2.66
CA GLU A 123 -2.87 -9.96 4.02
C GLU A 123 -3.03 -8.49 4.37
N ALA A 124 -4.15 -8.14 5.01
CA ALA A 124 -4.41 -6.78 5.46
C ALA A 124 -3.42 -6.35 6.55
N VAL A 125 -3.04 -5.09 6.53
CA VAL A 125 -2.21 -4.43 7.56
C VAL A 125 -2.89 -3.10 7.89
N ASN A 126 -3.15 -2.82 9.16
CA ASN A 126 -3.83 -1.59 9.53
C ASN A 126 -3.08 -0.34 9.04
N ASP A 127 -3.77 0.54 8.35
CA ASP A 127 -3.28 1.87 7.98
C ASP A 127 -3.78 2.90 8.97
N ALA A 128 -2.92 3.86 9.33
CA ALA A 128 -3.30 4.90 10.27
C ALA A 128 -4.30 5.89 9.63
N PRO A 129 -5.30 6.35 10.38
CA PRO A 129 -6.29 7.28 9.82
C PRO A 129 -5.67 8.66 9.50
N THR A 130 -6.33 9.41 8.64
CA THR A 130 -5.85 10.70 8.14
C THR A 130 -6.80 11.84 8.53
N ILE A 131 -6.24 12.95 9.08
CA ILE A 131 -6.96 14.20 9.33
C ILE A 131 -6.58 15.20 8.23
N ASP A 132 -7.54 15.55 7.39
CA ASP A 132 -7.32 16.52 6.33
C ASP A 132 -7.90 17.89 6.73
N ILE A 133 -7.04 18.76 7.24
CA ILE A 133 -7.38 20.11 7.67
C ILE A 133 -6.08 20.94 7.64
N ALA A 134 -6.21 22.21 7.35
CA ALA A 134 -5.06 23.11 7.39
C ALA A 134 -4.58 23.32 8.84
N SER A 135 -3.28 23.45 9.04
CA SER A 135 -2.70 23.68 10.37
C SER A 135 -3.00 25.08 10.92
N THR A 136 -3.40 26.02 10.04
CA THR A 136 -3.85 27.36 10.44
C THR A 136 -5.15 27.68 9.71
N ILE A 137 -6.15 28.11 10.46
CA ILE A 137 -7.47 28.49 9.94
C ILE A 137 -7.72 29.93 10.36
N GLN A 138 -8.20 30.76 9.43
CA GLN A 138 -8.57 32.13 9.72
C GLN A 138 -10.10 32.24 9.88
N VAL A 139 -10.53 32.88 10.95
CA VAL A 139 -11.95 33.10 11.26
C VAL A 139 -12.14 34.56 11.60
N GLN A 140 -13.15 35.19 11.04
CA GLN A 140 -13.52 36.53 11.43
C GLN A 140 -14.09 36.50 12.84
N GLU A 141 -13.76 37.54 13.62
CA GLU A 141 -14.40 37.69 14.94
C GLU A 141 -15.92 37.84 14.81
N ASN A 142 -16.60 37.70 15.90
CA ASN A 142 -18.07 37.79 15.99
C ASN A 142 -18.80 36.66 15.25
N GLN A 143 -18.09 35.57 14.85
CA GLN A 143 -18.68 34.40 14.22
C GLN A 143 -18.27 33.12 14.95
N THR A 144 -19.18 32.16 15.02
CA THR A 144 -18.88 30.89 15.70
C THR A 144 -18.41 29.80 14.75
N ALA A 145 -18.71 29.89 13.46
CA ALA A 145 -18.35 28.83 12.50
C ALA A 145 -16.84 28.80 12.27
N VAL A 146 -16.23 27.62 12.30
CA VAL A 146 -14.83 27.46 11.98
C VAL A 146 -14.67 26.62 10.70
N THR A 147 -14.91 25.30 10.77
CA THR A 147 -14.77 24.44 9.58
C THR A 147 -15.37 23.06 9.89
N THR A 148 -15.51 22.26 8.83
CA THR A 148 -15.74 20.82 8.97
C THR A 148 -14.41 20.10 8.77
N VAL A 149 -14.07 19.20 9.66
CA VAL A 149 -12.82 18.41 9.61
C VAL A 149 -13.07 17.20 8.72
N SER A 150 -12.25 17.04 7.68
CA SER A 150 -12.31 15.86 6.82
C SER A 150 -11.40 14.78 7.40
N VAL A 151 -11.93 13.56 7.50
CA VAL A 151 -11.19 12.40 8.01
C VAL A 151 -11.37 11.23 7.05
N SER A 152 -10.38 10.38 6.94
CA SER A 152 -10.44 9.18 6.11
C SER A 152 -9.54 8.09 6.65
N ASP A 153 -9.80 6.88 6.19
CA ASP A 153 -9.06 5.69 6.56
C ASP A 153 -9.02 4.75 5.37
N ALA A 154 -7.86 4.16 5.08
CA ALA A 154 -7.71 3.27 3.93
C ALA A 154 -8.46 1.95 4.13
N ASP A 155 -8.50 1.47 5.37
CA ASP A 155 -9.21 0.22 5.73
C ASP A 155 -10.72 0.41 5.90
N GLU A 156 -11.21 1.65 5.82
CA GLU A 156 -12.61 2.02 6.05
C GLU A 156 -13.06 1.73 7.48
N ASP A 157 -12.14 1.82 8.44
CA ASP A 157 -12.44 1.59 9.87
C ASP A 157 -13.32 2.68 10.47
N GLU A 158 -13.95 2.37 11.61
CA GLU A 158 -14.80 3.32 12.31
C GLU A 158 -13.94 4.37 13.02
N LEU A 159 -14.05 5.61 12.59
CA LEU A 159 -13.21 6.70 13.06
C LEU A 159 -13.84 7.48 14.22
N THR A 160 -13.03 7.81 15.21
CA THR A 160 -13.43 8.67 16.32
C THR A 160 -12.51 9.89 16.37
N LEU A 161 -13.09 11.08 16.12
CA LEU A 161 -12.36 12.36 16.20
C LEU A 161 -12.68 13.02 17.53
N THR A 162 -11.64 13.47 18.24
CA THR A 162 -11.78 14.18 19.52
C THR A 162 -10.99 15.47 19.52
N LEU A 163 -11.40 16.40 20.39
CA LEU A 163 -10.85 17.74 20.51
C LEU A 163 -10.12 17.86 21.83
N GLY A 164 -8.91 18.38 21.78
CA GLY A 164 -8.07 18.67 22.94
C GLY A 164 -7.23 19.94 22.71
N GLY A 165 -6.23 20.13 23.56
CA GLY A 165 -5.32 21.27 23.45
C GLY A 165 -5.72 22.41 24.37
N THR A 166 -4.88 23.45 24.40
CA THR A 166 -4.96 24.55 25.37
C THR A 166 -6.31 25.25 25.38
N ASP A 167 -6.87 25.47 24.18
CA ASP A 167 -8.10 26.23 24.02
C ASP A 167 -9.32 25.39 23.68
N ALA A 168 -9.23 24.07 23.88
CA ALA A 168 -10.32 23.13 23.51
C ALA A 168 -11.65 23.54 24.12
N ASP A 169 -11.63 24.08 25.35
CA ASP A 169 -12.83 24.49 26.07
C ASP A 169 -13.61 25.61 25.39
N SER A 170 -12.99 26.34 24.48
CA SER A 170 -13.66 27.42 23.69
C SER A 170 -14.46 26.87 22.50
N PHE A 171 -14.35 25.58 22.22
CA PHE A 171 -14.89 25.00 20.98
C PHE A 171 -15.87 23.86 21.24
N ASN A 172 -16.72 23.63 20.25
CA ASN A 172 -17.54 22.42 20.11
C ASN A 172 -17.05 21.64 18.90
N LEU A 173 -17.09 20.31 19.00
CA LEU A 173 -16.88 19.40 17.90
C LEU A 173 -18.11 18.49 17.82
N SER A 174 -18.85 18.55 16.73
CA SER A 174 -20.08 17.77 16.58
C SER A 174 -19.77 16.35 16.11
N SER A 175 -20.78 15.47 16.17
CA SER A 175 -20.67 14.10 15.63
C SER A 175 -20.42 14.07 14.10
N ASP A 176 -20.72 15.17 13.42
CA ASP A 176 -20.47 15.31 11.97
C ASP A 176 -19.13 16.02 11.70
N ASN A 177 -18.25 16.04 12.71
CA ASN A 177 -16.90 16.63 12.63
C ASN A 177 -16.90 18.14 12.32
N VAL A 178 -17.99 18.85 12.71
CA VAL A 178 -18.06 20.31 12.55
C VAL A 178 -17.45 20.96 13.77
N LEU A 179 -16.38 21.75 13.54
CA LEU A 179 -15.71 22.54 14.57
C LEU A 179 -16.30 23.94 14.59
N SER A 180 -16.67 24.40 15.78
CA SER A 180 -17.21 25.73 15.97
C SER A 180 -16.81 26.30 17.32
N PHE A 181 -16.80 27.61 17.46
CA PHE A 181 -16.66 28.25 18.77
C PHE A 181 -17.97 28.09 19.58
N LYS A 182 -17.83 27.96 20.89
CA LYS A 182 -18.99 28.00 21.82
C LYS A 182 -19.55 29.41 21.91
N GLU A 183 -18.67 30.41 21.93
CA GLU A 183 -19.01 31.81 21.92
C GLU A 183 -18.14 32.51 20.88
N ALA A 184 -18.70 33.47 20.18
CA ALA A 184 -18.00 34.16 19.12
C ALA A 184 -16.71 34.83 19.68
N PRO A 185 -15.57 34.66 19.00
CA PRO A 185 -14.33 35.28 19.47
C PRO A 185 -14.32 36.79 19.24
N ASP A 186 -13.57 37.52 20.05
CA ASP A 186 -13.38 38.95 20.06
C ASP A 186 -11.88 39.19 19.85
N TYR A 187 -11.51 39.82 18.75
CA TYR A 187 -10.11 40.04 18.36
C TYR A 187 -9.35 40.87 19.41
N GLU A 188 -10.01 41.88 19.98
CA GLU A 188 -9.41 42.76 20.99
C GLU A 188 -9.10 42.00 22.28
N THR A 189 -9.79 40.89 22.50
CA THR A 189 -9.58 40.06 23.68
C THR A 189 -8.55 38.93 23.40
N LYS A 190 -8.64 38.26 22.24
CA LYS A 190 -7.73 37.14 21.93
C LYS A 190 -7.64 36.93 20.42
N THR A 191 -6.41 37.03 19.89
CA THR A 191 -6.15 37.02 18.45
C THR A 191 -5.92 35.62 17.87
N SER A 192 -5.70 34.57 18.74
CA SER A 192 -5.50 33.22 18.24
C SER A 192 -5.81 32.18 19.31
N TYR A 193 -6.18 31.00 18.85
CA TYR A 193 -6.51 29.84 19.69
C TYR A 193 -5.73 28.63 19.20
N SER A 194 -5.31 27.76 20.12
CA SER A 194 -4.58 26.52 19.83
C SER A 194 -5.36 25.31 20.28
N ILE A 195 -5.63 24.40 19.36
CA ILE A 195 -6.31 23.14 19.65
C ILE A 195 -5.51 21.98 19.08
N THR A 196 -5.78 20.78 19.59
CA THR A 196 -5.24 19.52 19.05
C THR A 196 -6.42 18.63 18.70
N LEU A 197 -6.46 18.16 17.46
CA LEU A 197 -7.39 17.13 17.04
C LEU A 197 -6.72 15.77 17.17
N SER A 198 -7.43 14.78 17.70
CA SER A 198 -6.96 13.40 17.81
C SER A 198 -7.96 12.49 17.12
N LEU A 199 -7.49 11.68 16.18
CA LEU A 199 -8.30 10.78 15.40
C LEU A 199 -7.80 9.35 15.61
N THR A 200 -8.72 8.43 15.94
CA THR A 200 -8.36 7.02 16.09
C THR A 200 -9.30 6.14 15.28
N ASP A 201 -8.74 5.07 14.73
CA ASP A 201 -9.43 3.96 14.07
C ASP A 201 -9.72 2.81 15.05
N GLY A 202 -9.29 2.96 16.32
CA GLY A 202 -9.39 1.92 17.33
C GLY A 202 -8.11 1.11 17.51
N ILE A 203 -7.17 1.24 16.58
CA ILE A 203 -5.86 0.54 16.60
C ILE A 203 -4.74 1.57 16.72
N GLU A 204 -4.79 2.62 15.89
CA GLU A 204 -3.82 3.71 15.92
C GLU A 204 -4.50 5.04 16.19
N THR A 205 -3.71 6.02 16.64
CA THR A 205 -4.20 7.38 16.88
C THR A 205 -3.23 8.38 16.25
N VAL A 206 -3.77 9.28 15.46
CA VAL A 206 -3.00 10.39 14.88
C VAL A 206 -3.48 11.70 15.49
N THR A 207 -2.59 12.67 15.64
CA THR A 207 -2.92 13.97 16.21
C THR A 207 -2.49 15.09 15.26
N LYS A 208 -3.21 16.20 15.30
CA LYS A 208 -2.87 17.37 14.50
C LYS A 208 -3.13 18.63 15.32
N ASP A 209 -2.11 19.48 15.46
CA ASP A 209 -2.22 20.77 16.13
C ASP A 209 -2.72 21.80 15.11
N ILE A 210 -3.70 22.59 15.53
CA ILE A 210 -4.37 23.58 14.69
C ILE A 210 -4.34 24.92 15.41
N THR A 211 -3.95 25.97 14.68
CA THR A 211 -4.05 27.35 15.14
C THR A 211 -5.25 27.99 14.44
N ILE A 212 -6.18 28.57 15.23
CA ILE A 212 -7.28 29.36 14.69
C ILE A 212 -6.90 30.84 14.92
N ALA A 213 -6.61 31.53 13.83
CA ALA A 213 -6.23 32.95 13.85
C ALA A 213 -7.48 33.82 13.64
N ILE A 214 -7.69 34.79 14.52
CA ILE A 214 -8.87 35.65 14.45
C ILE A 214 -8.54 36.85 13.58
N ILE A 215 -9.44 37.22 12.69
CA ILE A 215 -9.33 38.35 11.80
C ILE A 215 -10.18 39.50 12.39
N ASP A 216 -9.56 40.64 12.58
CA ASP A 216 -10.19 41.87 13.06
C ASP A 216 -11.26 42.38 12.10
N ILE A 217 -12.42 42.72 12.62
CA ILE A 217 -13.47 43.48 11.92
C ILE A 217 -13.64 44.77 12.72
N ASN A 218 -13.23 45.90 12.19
CA ASN A 218 -13.26 47.20 12.89
C ASN A 218 -14.65 47.49 13.47
N ASP A 219 -14.94 46.99 14.65
CA ASP A 219 -16.23 47.16 15.35
C ASP A 219 -16.07 47.95 16.66
N ALA A 220 -14.83 48.31 17.04
CA ALA A 220 -14.59 49.14 18.21
C ALA A 220 -15.06 50.58 17.96
N ALA A 221 -16.04 51.03 18.73
CA ALA A 221 -16.56 52.39 18.59
C ALA A 221 -15.46 53.40 18.95
N PRO A 222 -15.29 54.46 18.18
CA PRO A 222 -14.30 55.47 18.51
C PRO A 222 -14.60 56.14 19.86
N VAL A 223 -13.61 56.18 20.74
CA VAL A 223 -13.72 56.82 22.05
C VAL A 223 -13.33 58.28 21.93
N PHE A 224 -14.27 59.16 22.19
CA PHE A 224 -13.97 60.59 22.28
C PHE A 224 -13.19 60.89 23.57
N THR A 225 -11.92 61.09 23.46
CA THR A 225 -11.15 61.69 24.54
C THR A 225 -11.30 63.21 24.39
N SER A 226 -12.27 63.80 25.08
CA SER A 226 -12.36 65.26 25.13
C SER A 226 -11.23 65.73 26.08
N ASP A 227 -10.23 66.39 25.52
CA ASP A 227 -9.28 67.15 26.29
C ASP A 227 -10.03 68.45 26.66
N ALA A 228 -10.63 68.48 27.83
CA ALA A 228 -11.23 69.70 28.41
C ALA A 228 -10.11 70.50 29.02
N THR A 229 -9.34 71.21 28.20
CA THR A 229 -8.46 72.30 28.67
C THR A 229 -9.00 73.54 28.16
N UNK A 230 -9.71 74.09 28.95
CA UNK A 230 -10.06 75.37 28.68
C UNK A 230 -9.55 76.28 29.69
N UNK A 231 -9.14 77.01 29.43
CA UNK A 231 -8.66 77.91 30.37
C UNK A 231 -9.28 79.16 30.38
#